data_aa7eda72791e54a9335c8b7cb356ea10
#
_entry.id   aa7eda72791e54a9335c8b7cb356ea10
#
_cell.length_a   1.000
_cell.length_b   1.000
_cell.length_c   1.000
_cell.angle_alpha   90.00
_cell.angle_beta   90.00
_cell.angle_gamma   90.00
#
_symmetry.space_group_name_H-M   'P 1'
#
loop_
_entity.id
_entity.type
_entity.pdbx_description
1 polymer ?
#
loop_
_entity_poly.entity_id
_entity_poly.type
_entity_poly.pdbx_seq_one_letter_code
_entity_poly.pdbx_strand_id
1 'polypeptide(L)'
;QFVAARAKDPASLRKKIKKNGAYSKMKSITELDDLAGCRIIFYIEKDVDRIIPLIRNDFKVTNHKLRYSPDSYNATHVIASLKQNRLKLTEYSAFANLKCEIQLTTVLHHAWSELEHDVIYKPDPSLFEFAPEVLESIKGRFTDVMEKHIKEAQRSFDYIFEELEKLEQGKKIFDKTFITSIEDASSNNAIHERLKLLLQYIEQYGDKTPPDIDIIEILRAALEKAKALPVEPVKTLLGEFDGRSYDDVVA
;
A
#
# COMPACT_ATOMS: atom_id res chain seq x y z
N GLN A 1 1.18 0.91 7.99
CA GLN A 1 2.19 1.88 7.55
C GLN A 1 3.18 2.13 8.68
N PHE A 2 4.46 2.27 8.32
CA PHE A 2 5.52 2.55 9.27
C PHE A 2 6.33 3.74 8.79
N VAL A 3 6.65 4.68 9.68
CA VAL A 3 7.42 5.88 9.37
C VAL A 3 8.67 5.92 10.26
N ALA A 4 9.83 6.05 9.62
CA ALA A 4 11.10 6.26 10.30
C ALA A 4 11.76 7.54 9.80
N ALA A 5 12.42 8.28 10.70
CA ALA A 5 13.17 9.48 10.35
C ALA A 5 14.56 9.44 10.98
N ARG A 6 15.53 10.00 10.29
CA ARG A 6 16.91 10.10 10.79
C ARG A 6 17.60 11.36 10.30
N ALA A 7 18.49 11.90 11.11
CA ALA A 7 19.52 12.82 10.65
C ALA A 7 20.68 12.03 10.03
N LYS A 8 21.32 12.59 9.03
CA LYS A 8 22.51 11.98 8.43
C LYS A 8 23.67 11.98 9.41
N ASP A 9 24.27 10.80 9.60
CA ASP A 9 25.44 10.65 10.44
C ASP A 9 26.61 11.50 9.94
N PRO A 10 27.28 12.28 10.82
CA PRO A 10 28.38 13.18 10.44
C PRO A 10 29.57 12.48 9.75
N ALA A 11 29.90 11.24 10.15
CA ALA A 11 30.98 10.48 9.53
C ALA A 11 30.62 10.05 8.10
N SER A 12 29.40 9.58 7.90
CA SER A 12 28.84 9.24 6.58
C SER A 12 28.77 10.47 5.67
N LEU A 13 28.40 11.63 6.24
CA LEU A 13 28.39 12.89 5.51
C LEU A 13 29.79 13.30 5.04
N ARG A 14 30.81 13.23 5.92
CA ARG A 14 32.20 13.51 5.57
C ARG A 14 32.71 12.59 4.45
N LYS A 15 32.40 11.29 4.51
CA LYS A 15 32.74 10.34 3.45
C LYS A 15 32.08 10.71 2.13
N LYS A 16 30.80 11.08 2.14
CA LYS A 16 30.04 11.48 0.94
C LYS A 16 30.65 12.71 0.27
N ILE A 17 30.97 13.75 1.05
CA ILE A 17 31.59 14.98 0.55
C ILE A 17 32.96 14.69 -0.07
N LYS A 18 33.80 13.87 0.59
CA LYS A 18 35.13 13.51 0.07
C LYS A 18 35.07 12.66 -1.20
N LYS A 19 34.11 11.73 -1.31
CA LYS A 19 34.03 10.80 -2.44
C LYS A 19 33.48 11.45 -3.71
N ASN A 20 32.64 12.47 -3.60
CA ASN A 20 31.97 13.08 -4.73
C ASN A 20 32.46 14.52 -4.95
N GLY A 21 33.33 14.73 -5.95
CA GLY A 21 33.87 16.03 -6.30
C GLY A 21 32.83 17.11 -6.63
N ALA A 22 31.59 16.73 -6.96
CA ALA A 22 30.51 17.70 -7.16
C ALA A 22 30.19 18.50 -5.89
N TYR A 23 30.38 17.90 -4.70
CA TYR A 23 30.14 18.57 -3.43
C TYR A 23 31.26 19.53 -3.01
N SER A 24 32.42 19.50 -3.65
CA SER A 24 33.52 20.45 -3.39
C SER A 24 33.17 21.90 -3.75
N LYS A 25 32.17 22.12 -4.59
CA LYS A 25 31.66 23.42 -5.03
C LYS A 25 30.51 23.96 -4.18
N MET A 26 30.03 23.20 -3.19
CA MET A 26 28.92 23.61 -2.34
C MET A 26 29.35 24.74 -1.39
N LYS A 27 28.49 25.74 -1.28
CA LYS A 27 28.70 26.89 -0.39
C LYS A 27 28.16 26.65 1.03
N SER A 28 27.19 25.75 1.15
CA SER A 28 26.54 25.43 2.42
C SER A 28 26.14 23.96 2.47
N ILE A 29 26.24 23.37 3.65
CA ILE A 29 25.76 22.01 3.93
C ILE A 29 24.26 21.87 3.68
N THR A 30 23.48 22.94 3.75
CA THR A 30 22.03 22.96 3.50
C THR A 30 21.67 22.73 2.04
N GLU A 31 22.63 22.76 1.13
CA GLU A 31 22.42 22.41 -0.28
C GLU A 31 22.23 20.90 -0.49
N LEU A 32 22.66 20.09 0.50
CA LEU A 32 22.46 18.63 0.44
C LEU A 32 20.98 18.28 0.56
N ASP A 33 20.55 17.33 -0.27
CA ASP A 33 19.17 16.90 -0.32
C ASP A 33 18.80 15.90 0.80
N ASP A 34 19.78 15.24 1.41
CA ASP A 34 19.64 14.10 2.31
C ASP A 34 20.25 14.32 3.71
N LEU A 35 20.30 15.57 4.20
CA LEU A 35 20.67 15.87 5.59
C LEU A 35 19.67 15.30 6.59
N ALA A 36 18.40 15.40 6.28
CA ALA A 36 17.32 14.71 6.95
C ALA A 36 16.77 13.66 6.01
N GLY A 37 16.51 12.48 6.53
CA GLY A 37 15.86 11.39 5.81
C GLY A 37 14.60 10.94 6.53
N CYS A 38 13.55 10.72 5.77
CA CYS A 38 12.32 10.07 6.23
C CYS A 38 12.07 8.86 5.33
N ARG A 39 11.67 7.74 5.92
CA ARG A 39 11.25 6.57 5.18
C ARG A 39 9.83 6.21 5.57
N ILE A 40 8.97 6.05 4.57
CA ILE A 40 7.59 5.61 4.75
C ILE A 40 7.46 4.25 4.06
N ILE A 41 7.04 3.26 4.83
CA ILE A 41 6.93 1.87 4.39
C ILE A 41 5.45 1.51 4.31
N PHE A 42 5.02 1.08 3.14
CA PHE A 42 3.65 0.68 2.82
C PHE A 42 3.54 -0.84 2.68
N TYR A 43 2.34 -1.36 2.70
CA TYR A 43 2.10 -2.76 2.38
C TYR A 43 2.03 -3.01 0.87
N ILE A 44 1.46 -2.04 0.12
CA ILE A 44 1.18 -2.15 -1.31
C ILE A 44 1.77 -0.96 -2.10
N GLU A 45 2.10 -1.18 -3.37
CA GLU A 45 2.68 -0.15 -4.24
C GLU A 45 1.69 0.99 -4.54
N LYS A 46 0.42 0.70 -4.64
CA LYS A 46 -0.65 1.68 -4.89
C LYS A 46 -0.68 2.80 -3.84
N ASP A 47 -0.36 2.48 -2.58
CA ASP A 47 -0.30 3.49 -1.52
C ASP A 47 0.90 4.42 -1.65
N VAL A 48 2.00 3.96 -2.27
CA VAL A 48 3.12 4.83 -2.64
C VAL A 48 2.67 5.91 -3.61
N ASP A 49 1.88 5.57 -4.61
CA ASP A 49 1.35 6.54 -5.56
C ASP A 49 0.31 7.48 -4.93
N ARG A 50 -0.52 6.97 -4.04
CA ARG A 50 -1.54 7.74 -3.33
C ARG A 50 -0.96 8.80 -2.39
N ILE A 51 0.21 8.57 -1.77
CA ILE A 51 0.82 9.52 -0.84
C ILE A 51 1.51 10.69 -1.53
N ILE A 52 1.97 10.54 -2.77
CA ILE A 52 2.74 11.57 -3.50
C ILE A 52 1.96 12.89 -3.65
N PRO A 53 0.68 12.91 -4.06
CA PRO A 53 -0.13 14.12 -4.10
C PRO A 53 -0.26 14.80 -2.73
N LEU A 54 -0.40 14.03 -1.64
CA LEU A 54 -0.49 14.54 -0.28
C LEU A 54 0.81 15.21 0.15
N ILE A 55 1.96 14.59 -0.15
CA ILE A 55 3.26 15.20 0.10
C ILE A 55 3.40 16.52 -0.67
N ARG A 56 2.98 16.58 -1.93
CA ARG A 56 3.01 17.83 -2.73
C ARG A 56 2.06 18.90 -2.19
N ASN A 57 0.94 18.49 -1.59
CA ASN A 57 0.02 19.42 -0.97
C ASN A 57 0.62 20.06 0.29
N ASP A 58 1.35 19.32 1.11
CA ASP A 58 1.84 19.78 2.41
C ASP A 58 3.28 20.33 2.37
N PHE A 59 4.08 19.90 1.42
CA PHE A 59 5.49 20.25 1.29
C PHE A 59 5.80 20.87 -0.07
N LYS A 60 6.89 21.64 -0.13
CA LYS A 60 7.48 22.11 -1.39
C LYS A 60 8.39 20.99 -1.92
N VAL A 61 7.92 20.26 -2.90
CA VAL A 61 8.69 19.21 -3.58
C VAL A 61 9.59 19.84 -4.64
N THR A 62 10.90 19.63 -4.53
CA THR A 62 11.89 20.14 -5.47
C THR A 62 12.35 19.10 -6.47
N ASN A 63 12.31 17.83 -6.10
CA ASN A 63 12.66 16.72 -6.97
C ASN A 63 11.83 15.48 -6.59
N HIS A 64 11.46 14.69 -7.60
CA HIS A 64 10.79 13.42 -7.46
C HIS A 64 11.46 12.46 -8.43
N LYS A 65 12.14 11.45 -7.93
CA LYS A 65 12.81 10.43 -8.73
C LYS A 65 12.33 9.07 -8.30
N LEU A 66 11.79 8.33 -9.24
CA LEU A 66 11.70 6.88 -9.13
C LEU A 66 13.14 6.36 -9.26
N ARG A 67 13.71 5.84 -8.19
CA ARG A 67 14.94 5.08 -8.27
C ARG A 67 14.57 3.63 -8.55
N TYR A 68 14.46 3.37 -9.83
CA TYR A 68 14.42 2.02 -10.36
C TYR A 68 15.83 1.63 -10.76
N SER A 69 16.39 0.65 -10.12
CA SER A 69 17.55 -0.08 -10.65
C SER A 69 17.12 -1.52 -10.88
N PRO A 70 17.38 -2.09 -12.04
CA PRO A 70 17.09 -3.51 -12.29
C PRO A 70 17.72 -4.42 -11.25
N ASP A 71 18.87 -4.00 -10.70
CA ASP A 71 19.74 -4.79 -9.83
C ASP A 71 19.67 -4.35 -8.36
N SER A 72 18.76 -3.43 -7.97
CA SER A 72 18.75 -2.91 -6.61
C SER A 72 17.40 -2.31 -6.20
N TYR A 73 17.39 -1.81 -4.98
CA TYR A 73 16.34 -1.14 -4.23
C TYR A 73 15.37 -0.28 -5.06
N ASN A 74 14.12 -0.68 -5.07
CA ASN A 74 13.03 0.10 -5.62
C ASN A 74 12.41 0.99 -4.55
N ALA A 75 12.72 2.27 -4.61
CA ALA A 75 12.07 3.29 -3.80
C ALA A 75 11.81 4.55 -4.61
N THR A 76 10.72 5.18 -4.31
CA THR A 76 10.44 6.52 -4.78
C THR A 76 11.08 7.52 -3.84
N HIS A 77 12.00 8.33 -4.33
CA HIS A 77 12.67 9.39 -3.57
C HIS A 77 12.03 10.74 -3.87
N VAL A 78 11.56 11.40 -2.85
CA VAL A 78 10.97 12.74 -2.92
C VAL A 78 11.83 13.70 -2.10
N ILE A 79 12.39 14.72 -2.74
CA ILE A 79 13.10 15.77 -2.05
C ILE A 79 12.14 16.90 -1.76
N ALA A 80 11.93 17.16 -0.49
CA ALA A 80 10.94 18.11 0.00
C ALA A 80 11.51 19.08 1.02
N SER A 81 10.90 20.24 1.12
CA SER A 81 11.16 21.26 2.15
C SER A 81 9.83 21.81 2.66
N LEU A 82 9.85 22.50 3.81
CA LEU A 82 8.66 23.13 4.36
C LEU A 82 8.17 24.26 3.46
N LYS A 83 6.84 24.35 3.31
CA LYS A 83 6.19 25.48 2.63
C LYS A 83 6.25 26.76 3.49
N GLN A 84 6.15 27.91 2.85
CA GLN A 84 6.25 29.23 3.53
C GLN A 84 5.20 29.42 4.62
N ASN A 85 4.01 28.88 4.46
CA ASN A 85 2.96 28.94 5.50
C ASN A 85 3.38 28.25 6.80
N ARG A 86 4.09 27.12 6.74
CA ARG A 86 4.64 26.44 7.91
C ARG A 86 5.85 27.15 8.49
N LEU A 87 6.72 27.72 7.65
CA LEU A 87 7.90 28.48 8.10
C LEU A 87 7.56 29.79 8.84
N LYS A 88 6.31 30.25 8.76
CA LYS A 88 5.82 31.40 9.57
C LYS A 88 5.60 31.03 11.05
N LEU A 89 5.48 29.76 11.36
CA LEU A 89 5.33 29.25 12.72
C LEU A 89 6.71 29.24 13.39
N THR A 90 6.79 29.72 14.61
CA THR A 90 8.07 29.92 15.34
C THR A 90 8.84 28.61 15.46
N GLU A 91 8.16 27.51 15.72
CA GLU A 91 8.73 26.17 15.87
C GLU A 91 9.35 25.62 14.59
N TYR A 92 8.96 26.13 13.41
CA TYR A 92 9.46 25.64 12.12
C TYR A 92 10.38 26.64 11.40
N SER A 93 10.48 27.88 11.90
CA SER A 93 11.28 28.95 11.25
C SER A 93 12.76 28.59 11.07
N ALA A 94 13.34 27.86 12.02
CA ALA A 94 14.73 27.40 11.99
C ALA A 94 15.02 26.37 10.86
N PHE A 95 13.99 25.75 10.29
CA PHE A 95 14.13 24.75 9.22
C PHE A 95 14.06 25.36 7.82
N ALA A 96 14.07 26.67 7.71
CA ALA A 96 14.12 27.36 6.41
C ALA A 96 15.31 26.86 5.58
N ASN A 97 15.06 26.57 4.31
CA ASN A 97 16.04 26.06 3.33
C ASN A 97 16.59 24.65 3.60
N LEU A 98 16.15 23.97 4.66
CA LEU A 98 16.50 22.58 4.86
C LEU A 98 15.66 21.67 3.96
N LYS A 99 16.32 20.64 3.44
CA LYS A 99 15.68 19.60 2.62
C LYS A 99 15.65 18.29 3.37
N CYS A 100 14.61 17.52 3.10
CA CYS A 100 14.44 16.16 3.58
C CYS A 100 14.26 15.23 2.38
N GLU A 101 14.99 14.12 2.35
CA GLU A 101 14.76 13.04 1.42
C GLU A 101 13.72 12.11 2.02
N ILE A 102 12.54 12.05 1.40
CA ILE A 102 11.46 11.13 1.76
C ILE A 102 11.57 9.92 0.85
N GLN A 103 11.84 8.76 1.42
CA GLN A 103 11.91 7.47 0.73
C GLN A 103 10.60 6.74 0.93
N LEU A 104 9.92 6.42 -0.18
CA LEU A 104 8.66 5.68 -0.19
C LEU A 104 8.94 4.29 -0.74
N THR A 105 8.58 3.25 -0.01
CA THR A 105 8.86 1.86 -0.38
C THR A 105 7.81 0.92 0.22
N THR A 106 7.79 -0.33 -0.21
CA THR A 106 6.95 -1.37 0.39
C THR A 106 7.74 -2.20 1.41
N VAL A 107 7.02 -2.94 2.26
CA VAL A 107 7.61 -3.82 3.28
C VAL A 107 8.58 -4.83 2.66
N LEU A 108 8.21 -5.45 1.54
CA LEU A 108 9.05 -6.45 0.89
C LEU A 108 10.30 -5.85 0.28
N HIS A 109 10.17 -4.73 -0.43
CA HIS A 109 11.32 -4.02 -0.99
C HIS A 109 12.24 -3.47 0.09
N HIS A 110 11.67 -2.99 1.21
CA HIS A 110 12.45 -2.52 2.35
C HIS A 110 13.27 -3.65 2.98
N ALA A 111 12.64 -4.80 3.27
CA ALA A 111 13.32 -5.94 3.86
C ALA A 111 14.47 -6.45 2.98
N TRP A 112 14.22 -6.57 1.68
CA TRP A 112 15.24 -6.97 0.72
C TRP A 112 16.42 -5.98 0.70
N SER A 113 16.13 -4.69 0.67
CA SER A 113 17.15 -3.63 0.64
C SER A 113 18.03 -3.59 1.89
N GLU A 114 17.46 -3.83 3.07
CA GLU A 114 18.24 -3.90 4.32
C GLU A 114 19.18 -5.12 4.31
N LEU A 115 18.69 -6.27 3.81
CA LEU A 115 19.51 -7.48 3.65
C LEU A 115 20.63 -7.26 2.63
N GLU A 116 20.33 -6.70 1.46
CA GLU A 116 21.32 -6.39 0.43
C GLU A 116 22.41 -5.45 0.99
N HIS A 117 21.98 -4.40 1.68
CA HIS A 117 22.92 -3.45 2.29
C HIS A 117 23.83 -4.12 3.31
N ASP A 118 23.31 -5.00 4.13
CA ASP A 118 24.08 -5.68 5.17
C ASP A 118 25.03 -6.75 4.60
N VAL A 119 24.62 -7.43 3.54
CA VAL A 119 25.40 -8.52 2.94
C VAL A 119 26.42 -8.03 1.90
N ILE A 120 26.07 -6.97 1.12
CA ILE A 120 26.90 -6.51 0.00
C ILE A 120 27.78 -5.31 0.38
N TYR A 121 27.27 -4.36 1.19
CA TYR A 121 27.96 -3.08 1.42
C TYR A 121 28.62 -2.96 2.80
N LYS A 122 28.23 -3.71 3.82
CA LYS A 122 28.83 -3.68 5.15
C LYS A 122 30.07 -4.54 5.32
N PRO A 123 30.19 -5.73 4.69
CA PRO A 123 31.38 -6.55 4.82
C PRO A 123 32.65 -5.81 4.39
N ASP A 124 33.78 -6.24 4.95
CA ASP A 124 35.09 -5.69 4.62
C ASP A 124 35.35 -5.86 3.11
N PRO A 125 35.63 -4.76 2.39
CA PRO A 125 35.90 -4.82 0.95
C PRO A 125 37.03 -5.79 0.58
N SER A 126 38.02 -6.01 1.46
CA SER A 126 39.12 -6.94 1.23
C SER A 126 38.66 -8.39 1.06
N LEU A 127 37.53 -8.80 1.66
CA LEU A 127 36.95 -10.13 1.46
C LEU A 127 36.57 -10.37 0.01
N PHE A 128 36.15 -9.33 -0.69
CA PHE A 128 35.70 -9.41 -2.08
C PHE A 128 36.84 -9.21 -3.08
N GLU A 129 37.96 -8.61 -2.66
CA GLU A 129 39.18 -8.53 -3.47
C GLU A 129 39.80 -9.91 -3.66
N PHE A 130 39.65 -10.81 -2.66
CA PHE A 130 40.13 -12.19 -2.74
C PHE A 130 39.28 -13.10 -3.64
N ALA A 131 38.00 -12.82 -3.78
CA ALA A 131 37.07 -13.68 -4.51
C ALA A 131 35.96 -12.87 -5.21
N PRO A 132 36.33 -12.07 -6.22
CA PRO A 132 35.36 -11.20 -6.93
C PRO A 132 34.23 -12.01 -7.59
N GLU A 133 34.50 -13.22 -8.05
CA GLU A 133 33.51 -14.12 -8.65
C GLU A 133 32.42 -14.55 -7.64
N VAL A 134 32.81 -14.73 -6.37
CA VAL A 134 31.85 -15.06 -5.30
C VAL A 134 30.94 -13.87 -5.04
N LEU A 135 31.47 -12.64 -5.04
CA LEU A 135 30.67 -11.42 -4.88
C LEU A 135 29.66 -11.27 -6.02
N GLU A 136 30.10 -11.49 -7.27
CA GLU A 136 29.19 -11.42 -8.42
C GLU A 136 28.11 -12.51 -8.36
N SER A 137 28.47 -13.73 -7.93
CA SER A 137 27.49 -14.79 -7.70
C SER A 137 26.46 -14.42 -6.61
N ILE A 138 26.91 -13.81 -5.51
CA ILE A 138 26.02 -13.35 -4.42
C ILE A 138 25.09 -12.25 -4.95
N LYS A 139 25.61 -11.25 -5.65
CA LYS A 139 24.79 -10.18 -6.27
C LYS A 139 23.77 -10.75 -7.24
N GLY A 140 24.17 -11.69 -8.11
CA GLY A 140 23.25 -12.36 -9.02
C GLY A 140 22.10 -13.06 -8.30
N ARG A 141 22.38 -13.73 -7.17
CA ARG A 141 21.34 -14.35 -6.33
C ARG A 141 20.41 -13.31 -5.69
N PHE A 142 20.93 -12.17 -5.25
CA PHE A 142 20.09 -11.08 -4.73
C PHE A 142 19.17 -10.51 -5.81
N THR A 143 19.70 -10.31 -7.04
CA THR A 143 18.89 -9.90 -8.19
C THR A 143 17.82 -10.95 -8.51
N ASP A 144 18.16 -12.22 -8.52
CA ASP A 144 17.20 -13.31 -8.74
C ASP A 144 16.08 -13.34 -7.69
N VAL A 145 16.41 -13.14 -6.42
CA VAL A 145 15.41 -13.08 -5.33
C VAL A 145 14.48 -11.90 -5.56
N MET A 146 15.01 -10.73 -5.93
CA MET A 146 14.18 -9.57 -6.23
C MET A 146 13.24 -9.84 -7.40
N GLU A 147 13.78 -10.28 -8.54
CA GLU A 147 13.02 -10.40 -9.78
C GLU A 147 12.02 -11.56 -9.75
N LYS A 148 12.40 -12.70 -9.19
CA LYS A 148 11.59 -13.93 -9.25
C LYS A 148 10.67 -14.13 -8.07
N HIS A 149 10.96 -13.49 -6.92
CA HIS A 149 10.21 -13.76 -5.68
C HIS A 149 9.62 -12.50 -5.06
N ILE A 150 10.41 -11.43 -4.86
CA ILE A 150 9.92 -10.24 -4.16
C ILE A 150 8.90 -9.49 -5.02
N LYS A 151 9.17 -9.27 -6.29
CA LYS A 151 8.24 -8.60 -7.21
C LYS A 151 6.95 -9.40 -7.38
N GLU A 152 7.04 -10.71 -7.46
CA GLU A 152 5.87 -11.57 -7.61
C GLU A 152 5.00 -11.59 -6.34
N ALA A 153 5.68 -11.71 -5.17
CA ALA A 153 4.99 -11.61 -3.88
C ALA A 153 4.31 -10.23 -3.71
N GLN A 154 4.98 -9.13 -4.10
CA GLN A 154 4.40 -7.79 -4.05
C GLN A 154 3.13 -7.69 -4.90
N ARG A 155 3.15 -8.17 -6.15
CA ARG A 155 1.97 -8.19 -7.03
C ARG A 155 0.82 -9.01 -6.41
N SER A 156 1.16 -10.13 -5.77
CA SER A 156 0.15 -10.96 -5.09
C SER A 156 -0.49 -10.24 -3.92
N PHE A 157 0.29 -9.50 -3.12
CA PHE A 157 -0.26 -8.67 -2.05
C PHE A 157 -1.08 -7.50 -2.60
N ASP A 158 -0.60 -6.81 -3.63
CA ASP A 158 -1.37 -5.72 -4.27
C ASP A 158 -2.74 -6.24 -4.73
N TYR A 159 -2.78 -7.42 -5.35
CA TYR A 159 -4.03 -8.07 -5.76
C TYR A 159 -4.94 -8.39 -4.56
N ILE A 160 -4.40 -8.97 -3.48
CA ILE A 160 -5.18 -9.29 -2.26
C ILE A 160 -5.81 -8.03 -1.67
N PHE A 161 -5.02 -6.95 -1.55
CA PHE A 161 -5.52 -5.68 -1.01
C PHE A 161 -6.55 -5.01 -1.93
N GLU A 162 -6.38 -5.10 -3.25
CA GLU A 162 -7.39 -4.63 -4.21
C GLU A 162 -8.70 -5.40 -4.11
N GLU A 163 -8.64 -6.71 -3.94
CA GLU A 163 -9.82 -7.54 -3.76
C GLU A 163 -10.52 -7.21 -2.43
N LEU A 164 -9.74 -6.97 -1.36
CA LEU A 164 -10.29 -6.53 -0.09
C LEU A 164 -10.95 -5.15 -0.20
N GLU A 165 -10.30 -4.18 -0.88
CA GLU A 165 -10.87 -2.86 -1.13
C GLU A 165 -12.18 -2.94 -1.93
N LYS A 166 -12.25 -3.80 -2.95
CA LYS A 166 -13.49 -4.05 -3.71
C LYS A 166 -14.57 -4.67 -2.83
N LEU A 167 -14.19 -5.57 -1.94
CA LEU A 167 -15.11 -6.18 -0.98
C LEU A 167 -15.68 -5.13 -0.02
N GLU A 168 -14.81 -4.29 0.56
CA GLU A 168 -15.21 -3.20 1.46
C GLU A 168 -16.10 -2.15 0.77
N GLN A 169 -15.92 -1.94 -0.54
CA GLN A 169 -16.78 -1.09 -1.35
C GLN A 169 -18.06 -1.79 -1.86
N GLY A 170 -18.28 -3.04 -1.51
CA GLY A 170 -19.41 -3.83 -1.95
C GLY A 170 -19.35 -4.34 -3.39
N LYS A 171 -18.34 -3.93 -4.16
CA LYS A 171 -18.24 -4.25 -5.60
C LYS A 171 -18.18 -5.75 -5.90
N LYS A 172 -17.67 -6.54 -4.96
CA LYS A 172 -17.47 -7.97 -5.18
C LYS A 172 -18.57 -8.83 -4.59
N ILE A 173 -19.19 -8.40 -3.49
CA ILE A 173 -20.32 -9.10 -2.88
C ILE A 173 -21.56 -9.01 -3.78
N PHE A 174 -21.69 -7.89 -4.51
CA PHE A 174 -22.80 -7.64 -5.42
C PHE A 174 -22.48 -8.01 -6.88
N ASP A 175 -21.43 -8.78 -7.13
CA ASP A 175 -21.15 -9.31 -8.46
C ASP A 175 -21.88 -10.64 -8.72
N LYS A 176 -21.83 -11.09 -10.00
CA LYS A 176 -22.44 -12.35 -10.40
C LYS A 176 -21.94 -13.56 -9.61
N THR A 177 -20.73 -13.50 -9.07
CA THR A 177 -20.10 -14.60 -8.32
C THR A 177 -20.85 -14.89 -7.02
N PHE A 178 -21.34 -13.86 -6.34
CA PHE A 178 -22.15 -14.03 -5.14
C PHE A 178 -23.50 -14.68 -5.47
N ILE A 179 -24.18 -14.20 -6.52
CA ILE A 179 -25.45 -14.77 -7.00
C ILE A 179 -25.26 -16.24 -7.37
N THR A 180 -24.22 -16.54 -8.18
CA THR A 180 -23.87 -17.93 -8.53
C THR A 180 -23.59 -18.77 -7.28
N SER A 181 -22.95 -18.21 -6.27
CA SER A 181 -22.68 -18.92 -5.02
C SER A 181 -23.94 -19.28 -4.23
N ILE A 182 -25.02 -18.51 -4.39
CA ILE A 182 -26.34 -18.83 -3.83
C ILE A 182 -27.00 -19.95 -4.68
N GLU A 183 -26.85 -19.86 -6.01
CA GLU A 183 -27.39 -20.88 -6.95
C GLU A 183 -26.75 -22.24 -6.72
N ASP A 184 -25.45 -22.30 -6.46
CA ASP A 184 -24.69 -23.52 -6.23
C ASP A 184 -24.85 -24.08 -4.80
N ALA A 185 -25.56 -23.37 -3.92
CA ALA A 185 -25.75 -23.84 -2.56
C ALA A 185 -26.62 -25.07 -2.51
N SER A 186 -26.07 -26.19 -2.07
CA SER A 186 -26.68 -27.52 -2.10
C SER A 186 -27.71 -27.78 -0.99
N SER A 187 -27.92 -26.84 -0.06
CA SER A 187 -28.84 -26.99 1.05
C SER A 187 -29.53 -25.69 1.44
N ASN A 188 -30.74 -25.78 1.95
CA ASN A 188 -31.51 -24.64 2.46
C ASN A 188 -30.76 -23.87 3.55
N ASN A 189 -30.03 -24.54 4.43
CA ASN A 189 -29.22 -23.88 5.47
C ASN A 189 -28.10 -23.05 4.88
N ALA A 190 -27.43 -23.53 3.82
CA ALA A 190 -26.35 -22.79 3.19
C ALA A 190 -26.85 -21.51 2.50
N ILE A 191 -28.05 -21.56 1.88
CA ILE A 191 -28.68 -20.38 1.28
C ILE A 191 -29.08 -19.39 2.37
N HIS A 192 -29.67 -19.86 3.47
CA HIS A 192 -30.05 -19.03 4.60
C HIS A 192 -28.86 -18.27 5.21
N GLU A 193 -27.74 -18.96 5.48
CA GLU A 193 -26.53 -18.32 6.01
C GLU A 193 -25.96 -17.29 5.06
N ARG A 194 -25.99 -17.52 3.75
CA ARG A 194 -25.51 -16.56 2.76
C ARG A 194 -26.40 -15.33 2.63
N LEU A 195 -27.72 -15.49 2.69
CA LEU A 195 -28.65 -14.37 2.75
C LEU A 195 -28.44 -13.53 4.01
N LYS A 196 -28.24 -14.17 5.15
CA LYS A 196 -27.92 -13.49 6.40
C LYS A 196 -26.65 -12.63 6.29
N LEU A 197 -25.57 -13.19 5.72
CA LEU A 197 -24.33 -12.46 5.48
C LEU A 197 -24.54 -11.28 4.52
N LEU A 198 -25.35 -11.46 3.46
CA LEU A 198 -25.67 -10.38 2.53
C LEU A 198 -26.40 -9.23 3.22
N LEU A 199 -27.42 -9.55 4.02
CA LEU A 199 -28.19 -8.54 4.76
C LEU A 199 -27.32 -7.79 5.77
N GLN A 200 -26.48 -8.48 6.55
CA GLN A 200 -25.51 -7.87 7.46
C GLN A 200 -24.56 -6.95 6.72
N TYR A 201 -24.12 -7.34 5.53
CA TYR A 201 -23.23 -6.52 4.74
C TYR A 201 -23.94 -5.26 4.22
N ILE A 202 -25.17 -5.36 3.73
CA ILE A 202 -25.97 -4.22 3.29
C ILE A 202 -26.18 -3.23 4.45
N GLU A 203 -26.47 -3.72 5.65
CA GLU A 203 -26.62 -2.89 6.84
C GLU A 203 -25.32 -2.11 7.16
N GLN A 204 -24.18 -2.80 7.11
CA GLN A 204 -22.91 -2.21 7.51
C GLN A 204 -22.28 -1.31 6.43
N TYR A 205 -22.49 -1.60 5.17
CA TYR A 205 -21.77 -0.98 4.05
C TYR A 205 -22.67 -0.47 2.92
N GLY A 206 -23.99 -0.58 3.03
CA GLY A 206 -24.96 -0.21 1.98
C GLY A 206 -24.78 1.23 1.49
N ASP A 207 -24.48 2.16 2.40
CA ASP A 207 -24.25 3.58 2.07
C ASP A 207 -22.95 3.81 1.26
N LYS A 208 -22.05 2.81 1.22
CA LYS A 208 -20.78 2.87 0.49
C LYS A 208 -20.84 2.15 -0.86
N THR A 209 -21.98 1.58 -1.21
CA THR A 209 -22.16 0.86 -2.46
C THR A 209 -22.03 1.82 -3.64
N PRO A 210 -21.27 1.47 -4.68
CA PRO A 210 -21.18 2.26 -5.89
C PRO A 210 -22.55 2.47 -6.54
N PRO A 211 -22.82 3.65 -7.15
CA PRO A 211 -24.12 3.98 -7.72
C PRO A 211 -24.51 3.15 -8.96
N ASP A 212 -23.57 2.39 -9.51
CA ASP A 212 -23.79 1.46 -10.64
C ASP A 212 -24.23 0.06 -10.19
N ILE A 213 -24.34 -0.19 -8.89
CA ILE A 213 -24.79 -1.46 -8.33
C ILE A 213 -26.19 -1.31 -7.76
N ASP A 214 -27.14 -2.01 -8.36
CA ASP A 214 -28.50 -2.09 -7.86
C ASP A 214 -28.61 -3.20 -6.79
N ILE A 215 -28.48 -2.77 -5.51
CA ILE A 215 -28.58 -3.67 -4.35
C ILE A 215 -29.95 -4.34 -4.30
N ILE A 216 -31.01 -3.62 -4.70
CA ILE A 216 -32.38 -4.14 -4.68
C ILE A 216 -32.53 -5.25 -5.70
N GLU A 217 -31.97 -5.09 -6.90
CA GLU A 217 -31.98 -6.14 -7.92
C GLU A 217 -31.27 -7.39 -7.46
N ILE A 218 -30.10 -7.25 -6.83
CA ILE A 218 -29.32 -8.38 -6.30
C ILE A 218 -30.06 -9.07 -5.16
N LEU A 219 -30.63 -8.31 -4.23
CA LEU A 219 -31.43 -8.86 -3.14
C LEU A 219 -32.66 -9.60 -3.68
N ARG A 220 -33.34 -9.02 -4.67
CA ARG A 220 -34.50 -9.65 -5.35
C ARG A 220 -34.10 -10.97 -6.01
N ALA A 221 -32.98 -10.98 -6.75
CA ALA A 221 -32.46 -12.20 -7.38
C ALA A 221 -32.12 -13.27 -6.33
N ALA A 222 -31.48 -12.89 -5.23
CA ALA A 222 -31.13 -13.77 -4.13
C ALA A 222 -32.38 -14.35 -3.45
N LEU A 223 -33.42 -13.53 -3.22
CA LEU A 223 -34.70 -13.97 -2.64
C LEU A 223 -35.51 -14.87 -3.60
N GLU A 224 -35.43 -14.61 -4.91
CA GLU A 224 -36.07 -15.51 -5.90
C GLU A 224 -35.47 -16.90 -5.88
N LYS A 225 -34.18 -17.03 -5.74
CA LYS A 225 -33.49 -18.31 -5.58
C LYS A 225 -33.86 -18.98 -4.24
N ALA A 226 -34.09 -18.18 -3.21
CA ALA A 226 -34.52 -18.66 -1.90
C ALA A 226 -36.01 -19.03 -1.82
N LYS A 227 -36.84 -18.79 -2.85
CA LYS A 227 -38.27 -19.13 -2.88
C LYS A 227 -38.56 -20.64 -2.72
N ALA A 228 -37.59 -21.49 -2.98
CA ALA A 228 -37.69 -22.94 -2.71
C ALA A 228 -37.53 -23.25 -1.21
N LEU A 229 -37.17 -22.27 -0.37
CA LEU A 229 -37.06 -22.42 1.09
C LEU A 229 -38.42 -22.28 1.75
N PRO A 230 -38.63 -22.89 2.93
CA PRO A 230 -39.76 -22.55 3.77
C PRO A 230 -39.80 -21.05 4.02
N VAL A 231 -40.92 -20.40 3.74
CA VAL A 231 -41.08 -18.94 3.78
C VAL A 231 -40.78 -18.33 5.16
N GLU A 232 -41.08 -19.05 6.24
CA GLU A 232 -40.88 -18.60 7.62
C GLU A 232 -39.43 -18.24 8.00
N PRO A 233 -38.40 -19.05 7.71
CA PRO A 233 -37.02 -18.68 8.00
C PRO A 233 -36.57 -17.41 7.28
N VAL A 234 -37.04 -17.18 6.05
CA VAL A 234 -36.72 -15.99 5.28
C VAL A 234 -37.44 -14.76 5.83
N LYS A 235 -38.72 -14.90 6.21
CA LYS A 235 -39.48 -13.83 6.87
C LYS A 235 -38.89 -13.44 8.22
N THR A 236 -38.46 -14.42 9.03
CA THR A 236 -37.79 -14.14 10.31
C THR A 236 -36.51 -13.37 10.11
N LEU A 237 -35.71 -13.76 9.13
CA LEU A 237 -34.43 -13.12 8.81
C LEU A 237 -34.61 -11.67 8.34
N LEU A 238 -35.60 -11.40 7.50
CA LEU A 238 -35.98 -10.07 7.04
C LEU A 238 -36.62 -9.22 8.13
N GLY A 239 -37.39 -9.85 9.05
CA GLY A 239 -37.97 -9.17 10.21
C GLY A 239 -36.94 -8.75 11.27
N GLU A 240 -35.80 -9.45 11.35
CA GLU A 240 -34.62 -9.06 12.15
C GLU A 240 -33.85 -7.90 11.49
N PHE A 241 -34.07 -7.64 10.21
CA PHE A 241 -33.39 -6.62 9.44
C PHE A 241 -34.29 -5.39 9.27
N ASP A 242 -34.02 -4.34 10.06
CA ASP A 242 -34.62 -2.98 9.97
C ASP A 242 -36.17 -2.91 10.00
N GLY A 243 -36.86 -3.93 10.52
CA GLY A 243 -38.31 -3.92 10.65
C GLY A 243 -39.11 -3.90 9.32
N ARG A 244 -38.45 -4.12 8.18
CA ARG A 244 -39.10 -4.20 6.88
C ARG A 244 -39.74 -5.57 6.69
N SER A 245 -40.95 -5.58 6.16
CA SER A 245 -41.61 -6.85 5.84
C SER A 245 -40.99 -7.46 4.58
N TYR A 246 -41.11 -8.80 4.46
CA TYR A 246 -40.74 -9.52 3.23
C TYR A 246 -41.41 -8.91 1.99
N ASP A 247 -42.67 -8.49 2.12
CA ASP A 247 -43.46 -7.91 1.04
C ASP A 247 -42.95 -6.52 0.63
N ASP A 248 -42.36 -5.75 1.56
CA ASP A 248 -41.74 -4.44 1.30
C ASP A 248 -40.41 -4.54 0.51
N VAL A 249 -39.75 -5.68 0.58
CA VAL A 249 -38.47 -5.92 -0.11
C VAL A 249 -38.67 -6.55 -1.48
N VAL A 250 -39.79 -7.25 -1.68
CA VAL A 250 -40.10 -8.02 -2.92
C VAL A 250 -41.06 -7.24 -3.85
N ALA A 251 -41.73 -6.20 -3.35
CA ALA A 251 -42.60 -5.33 -4.14
C ALA A 251 -41.80 -4.27 -4.90
#